data_1895f3149f907162d03a0c96faa4314c
#
_entry.id   1895f3149f907162d03a0c96faa4314c
#
_cell.length_a   1.000
_cell.length_b   1.000
_cell.length_c   1.000
_cell.angle_alpha   90.00
_cell.angle_beta   90.00
_cell.angle_gamma   90.00
#
_symmetry.space_group_name_H-M   'P 1'
#
loop_
_entity.id
_entity.type
_entity.pdbx_description
1 polymer ?
#
loop_
_entity_poly.entity_id
_entity_poly.type
_entity_poly.pdbx_seq_one_letter_code
_entity_poly.pdbx_strand_id
1 'polypeptide(L)'
;RFRFPRVGNPHGRLLLLDEPMSGLDVAQQAALDTLLSALCRKGIAIVMSSHDLNHTLRHAHRVWLLARGKLIASGTRDSVLTAPNLASAYHMSFRRLDIEGHKMLISTAQE
;
A
#
# COMPACT_ATOMS: atom_id res chain seq x y z
N ARG A 1 -13.48 -7.29 -1.74
CA ARG A 1 -13.90 -8.50 -1.05
C ARG A 1 -13.23 -8.62 0.28
N PHE A 2 -14.01 -8.99 1.25
CA PHE A 2 -13.54 -9.07 2.62
C PHE A 2 -13.51 -10.52 3.08
N ARG A 3 -12.40 -10.91 3.71
CA ARG A 3 -12.27 -12.21 4.35
C ARG A 3 -11.70 -12.02 5.74
N PHE A 4 -12.18 -12.82 6.69
CA PHE A 4 -11.73 -12.77 8.07
C PHE A 4 -11.21 -14.14 8.51
N PRO A 5 -10.08 -14.62 7.97
CA PRO A 5 -9.52 -15.88 8.46
C PRO A 5 -8.97 -15.70 9.87
N ARG A 6 -9.07 -16.75 10.66
CA ARG A 6 -8.38 -16.78 11.94
C ARG A 6 -6.97 -17.30 11.72
N VAL A 7 -6.01 -16.58 12.26
CA VAL A 7 -4.60 -16.91 12.10
C VAL A 7 -4.06 -17.36 13.44
N GLY A 8 -4.07 -18.66 13.72
CA GLY A 8 -3.35 -19.30 14.80
C GLY A 8 -3.42 -18.69 16.21
N ASN A 9 -4.00 -17.51 16.35
CA ASN A 9 -4.12 -16.79 17.60
C ASN A 9 -5.61 -16.53 17.83
N PRO A 10 -6.20 -17.06 18.92
CA PRO A 10 -7.63 -16.90 19.14
C PRO A 10 -8.08 -15.45 19.26
N HIS A 11 -7.15 -14.54 19.58
CA HIS A 11 -7.44 -13.11 19.66
C HIS A 11 -6.97 -12.34 18.42
N GLY A 12 -6.23 -12.99 17.52
CA GLY A 12 -5.74 -12.37 16.32
C GLY A 12 -6.74 -12.45 15.18
N ARG A 13 -6.85 -11.37 14.42
CA ARG A 13 -7.69 -11.33 13.23
C ARG A 13 -6.89 -10.75 12.08
N LEU A 14 -7.13 -11.31 10.92
CA LEU A 14 -6.49 -10.88 9.68
C LEU A 14 -7.56 -10.62 8.64
N LEU A 15 -7.53 -9.45 8.05
CA LEU A 15 -8.40 -9.08 6.94
C LEU A 15 -7.56 -9.03 5.67
N LEU A 16 -7.94 -9.84 4.68
CA LEU A 16 -7.27 -9.88 3.38
C LEU A 16 -8.15 -9.21 2.34
N LEU A 17 -7.62 -8.22 1.64
CA LEU A 17 -8.36 -7.45 0.64
C LEU A 17 -7.60 -7.46 -0.67
N ASP A 18 -8.31 -7.70 -1.76
CA ASP A 18 -7.73 -7.68 -3.10
C ASP A 18 -8.18 -6.41 -3.80
N GLU A 19 -7.25 -5.45 -3.94
CA GLU A 19 -7.48 -4.17 -4.59
C GLU A 19 -8.77 -3.48 -4.15
N PRO A 20 -8.94 -3.25 -2.84
CA PRO A 20 -10.22 -2.77 -2.32
C PRO A 20 -10.57 -1.36 -2.79
N MET A 21 -9.59 -0.59 -3.25
CA MET A 21 -9.81 0.80 -3.72
C MET A 21 -10.22 0.87 -5.19
N SER A 22 -10.12 -0.24 -5.92
CA SER A 22 -10.41 -0.26 -7.35
C SER A 22 -11.88 0.06 -7.61
N GLY A 23 -12.13 0.99 -8.52
CA GLY A 23 -13.48 1.37 -8.89
C GLY A 23 -14.17 2.33 -7.93
N LEU A 24 -13.47 2.76 -6.86
CA LEU A 24 -14.02 3.72 -5.90
C LEU A 24 -13.63 5.14 -6.28
N ASP A 25 -14.54 6.09 -6.08
CA ASP A 25 -14.22 7.50 -6.23
C ASP A 25 -13.46 8.01 -4.98
N VAL A 26 -13.06 9.27 -5.02
CA VAL A 26 -12.25 9.86 -3.94
C VAL A 26 -12.97 9.79 -2.59
N ALA A 27 -14.25 10.10 -2.57
CA ALA A 27 -15.02 10.08 -1.32
C ALA A 27 -15.18 8.66 -0.77
N GLN A 28 -15.41 7.71 -1.65
CA GLN A 28 -15.54 6.29 -1.27
C GLN A 28 -14.21 5.74 -0.76
N GLN A 29 -13.10 6.10 -1.41
CA GLN A 29 -11.78 5.70 -0.94
C GLN A 29 -11.49 6.27 0.44
N ALA A 30 -11.81 7.53 0.68
CA ALA A 30 -11.61 8.15 1.98
C ALA A 30 -12.42 7.45 3.07
N ALA A 31 -13.67 7.09 2.76
CA ALA A 31 -14.52 6.36 3.70
C ALA A 31 -13.95 4.99 4.03
N LEU A 32 -13.45 4.28 3.02
CA LEU A 32 -12.84 2.97 3.25
C LEU A 32 -11.55 3.10 4.06
N ASP A 33 -10.71 4.10 3.77
CA ASP A 33 -9.50 4.34 4.56
C ASP A 33 -9.83 4.60 6.02
N THR A 34 -10.87 5.36 6.29
CA THR A 34 -11.32 5.62 7.67
C THR A 34 -11.72 4.33 8.36
N LEU A 35 -12.49 3.48 7.67
CA LEU A 35 -12.91 2.20 8.20
C LEU A 35 -11.70 1.29 8.49
N LEU A 36 -10.78 1.18 7.52
CA LEU A 36 -9.61 0.31 7.68
C LEU A 36 -8.72 0.80 8.84
N SER A 37 -8.54 2.10 8.98
CA SER A 37 -7.80 2.67 10.09
C SER A 37 -8.45 2.34 11.43
N ALA A 38 -9.77 2.42 11.51
CA ALA A 38 -10.50 2.06 12.72
C ALA A 38 -10.32 0.59 13.08
N LEU A 39 -10.34 -0.30 12.07
CA LEU A 39 -10.13 -1.73 12.29
C LEU A 39 -8.70 -2.00 12.77
N CYS A 40 -7.71 -1.32 12.21
CA CYS A 40 -6.33 -1.46 12.67
C CYS A 40 -6.18 -1.05 14.13
N ARG A 41 -6.84 0.02 14.54
CA ARG A 41 -6.80 0.46 15.95
C ARG A 41 -7.43 -0.55 16.89
N LYS A 42 -8.31 -1.42 16.38
CA LYS A 42 -8.92 -2.51 17.17
C LYS A 42 -8.07 -3.78 17.16
N GLY A 43 -6.88 -3.73 16.59
CA GLY A 43 -5.96 -4.85 16.58
C GLY A 43 -6.13 -5.81 15.41
N ILE A 44 -6.87 -5.44 14.39
CA ILE A 44 -7.03 -6.26 13.19
C ILE A 44 -5.88 -5.94 12.24
N ALA A 45 -5.14 -6.98 11.84
CA ALA A 45 -4.12 -6.83 10.81
C ALA A 45 -4.78 -6.83 9.44
N ILE A 46 -4.36 -5.91 8.58
CA ILE A 46 -4.93 -5.78 7.23
C ILE A 46 -3.82 -5.95 6.22
N VAL A 47 -4.03 -6.89 5.28
CA VAL A 47 -3.15 -7.07 4.13
C VAL A 47 -3.98 -6.82 2.88
N MET A 48 -3.53 -5.90 2.05
CA MET A 48 -4.26 -5.59 0.83
C MET A 48 -3.31 -5.40 -0.34
N SER A 49 -3.77 -5.80 -1.52
CA SER A 49 -3.07 -5.50 -2.75
C SER A 49 -3.48 -4.11 -3.26
N SER A 50 -2.57 -3.46 -3.97
CA SER A 50 -2.83 -2.13 -4.50
C SER A 50 -1.91 -1.82 -5.67
N HIS A 51 -2.43 -1.08 -6.64
CA HIS A 51 -1.64 -0.50 -7.72
C HIS A 51 -1.36 0.99 -7.49
N ASP A 52 -1.95 1.58 -6.48
CA ASP A 52 -1.80 3.01 -6.23
C ASP A 52 -0.64 3.25 -5.27
N LEU A 53 0.50 3.63 -5.84
CA LEU A 53 1.72 3.85 -5.06
C LEU A 53 1.59 5.01 -4.08
N ASN A 54 0.90 6.07 -4.47
CA ASN A 54 0.74 7.23 -3.59
C ASN A 54 -0.18 6.93 -2.41
N HIS A 55 -1.26 6.18 -2.66
CA HIS A 55 -2.13 5.72 -1.58
C HIS A 55 -1.35 4.83 -0.61
N THR A 56 -0.56 3.90 -1.14
CA THR A 56 0.27 3.00 -0.34
C THR A 56 1.28 3.78 0.50
N LEU A 57 1.93 4.76 -0.10
CA LEU A 57 2.92 5.59 0.60
C LEU A 57 2.28 6.37 1.77
N ARG A 58 1.03 6.78 1.62
CA ARG A 58 0.34 7.53 2.68
C ARG A 58 -0.22 6.65 3.79
N HIS A 59 -0.65 5.44 3.47
CA HIS A 59 -1.47 4.65 4.40
C HIS A 59 -0.86 3.35 4.89
N ALA A 60 0.02 2.73 4.12
CA ALA A 60 0.61 1.45 4.53
C ALA A 60 1.64 1.64 5.63
N HIS A 61 1.71 0.70 6.55
CA HIS A 61 2.79 0.64 7.53
C HIS A 61 3.98 -0.11 6.95
N ARG A 62 3.72 -1.25 6.33
CA ARG A 62 4.72 -2.09 5.69
C ARG A 62 4.29 -2.44 4.29
N VAL A 63 5.24 -2.65 3.42
CA VAL A 63 5.00 -2.90 2.00
C VAL A 63 5.82 -4.09 1.52
N TRP A 64 5.21 -4.91 0.72
CA TRP A 64 5.89 -5.92 -0.10
C TRP A 64 5.78 -5.47 -1.55
N LEU A 65 6.92 -5.15 -2.14
CA LEU A 65 6.96 -4.73 -3.55
C LEU A 65 7.29 -5.93 -4.41
N LEU A 66 6.32 -6.31 -5.24
CA LEU A 66 6.42 -7.50 -6.08
C LEU A 66 6.46 -7.09 -7.55
N ALA A 67 7.28 -7.76 -8.32
CA ALA A 67 7.31 -7.57 -9.76
C ALA A 67 7.79 -8.84 -10.43
N ARG A 68 7.14 -9.20 -11.52
CA ARG A 68 7.51 -10.37 -12.34
C ARG A 68 7.62 -11.66 -11.50
N GLY A 69 6.69 -11.81 -10.56
CA GLY A 69 6.65 -12.99 -9.71
C GLY A 69 7.71 -13.04 -8.62
N LYS A 70 8.42 -11.94 -8.38
CA LYS A 70 9.49 -11.88 -7.40
C LYS A 70 9.27 -10.78 -6.39
N LEU A 71 9.77 -10.99 -5.19
CA LEU A 71 9.79 -9.96 -4.15
C LEU A 71 11.00 -9.05 -4.40
N ILE A 72 10.75 -7.80 -4.75
CA ILE A 72 11.80 -6.82 -5.00
C ILE A 72 12.30 -6.22 -3.69
N ALA A 73 11.38 -5.89 -2.79
CA ALA A 73 11.72 -5.29 -1.51
C ALA A 73 10.60 -5.52 -0.51
N SER A 74 10.94 -5.57 0.76
CA SER A 74 9.95 -5.63 1.84
C SER A 74 10.45 -4.82 3.03
N GLY A 75 9.54 -4.20 3.75
CA GLY A 75 9.88 -3.38 4.90
C GLY A 75 8.87 -2.27 5.12
N THR A 76 9.31 -1.20 5.76
CA THR A 76 8.45 -0.04 5.96
C THR A 76 8.17 0.64 4.61
N ARG A 77 7.06 1.38 4.55
CA ARG A 77 6.71 2.10 3.32
C ARG A 77 7.84 3.02 2.86
N ASP A 78 8.49 3.68 3.81
CA ASP A 78 9.57 4.63 3.47
C ASP A 78 10.81 3.93 2.95
N SER A 79 11.11 2.73 3.42
CA SER A 79 12.29 1.99 2.98
C SER A 79 12.07 1.26 1.66
N VAL A 80 10.82 0.90 1.35
CA VAL A 80 10.48 0.12 0.15
C VAL A 80 10.13 1.01 -1.03
N LEU A 81 9.33 2.04 -0.81
CA LEU A 81 8.84 2.90 -1.90
C LEU A 81 9.84 4.01 -2.21
N THR A 82 11.01 3.60 -2.68
CA THR A 82 12.09 4.48 -3.07
C THR A 82 12.24 4.51 -4.58
N ALA A 83 12.86 5.57 -5.10
CA ALA A 83 13.08 5.67 -6.54
C ALA A 83 13.85 4.47 -7.11
N PRO A 84 14.96 3.99 -6.48
CA PRO A 84 15.66 2.82 -7.00
C PRO A 84 14.81 1.54 -7.03
N ASN A 85 14.07 1.27 -5.95
CA ASN A 85 13.24 0.06 -5.90
C ASN A 85 12.13 0.12 -6.96
N LEU A 86 11.49 1.27 -7.11
CA LEU A 86 10.40 1.43 -8.07
C LEU A 86 10.93 1.38 -9.51
N ALA A 87 12.11 1.94 -9.77
CA ALA A 87 12.73 1.82 -11.08
C ALA A 87 13.01 0.36 -11.43
N SER A 88 13.47 -0.42 -10.46
CA SER A 88 13.70 -1.85 -10.65
C SER A 88 12.39 -2.60 -10.92
N ALA A 89 11.33 -2.28 -10.20
CA ALA A 89 10.05 -2.99 -10.34
C ALA A 89 9.33 -2.64 -11.63
N TYR A 90 9.34 -1.36 -12.03
CA TYR A 90 8.51 -0.86 -13.13
C TYR A 90 9.30 -0.50 -14.39
N HIS A 91 10.63 -0.50 -14.34
CA HIS A 91 11.49 -0.07 -15.43
C HIS A 91 11.17 1.36 -15.89
N MET A 92 10.89 2.22 -14.93
CA MET A 92 10.59 3.62 -15.13
C MET A 92 11.31 4.44 -14.08
N SER A 93 11.57 5.70 -14.41
CA SER A 93 12.14 6.62 -13.42
C SER A 93 11.06 7.17 -12.52
N PHE A 94 11.36 7.22 -11.23
CA PHE A 94 10.45 7.78 -10.22
C PHE A 94 11.18 8.86 -9.44
N ARG A 95 10.42 9.83 -8.97
CA ARG A 95 10.91 10.85 -8.04
C ARG A 95 10.00 10.88 -6.83
N ARG A 96 10.62 11.04 -5.67
CA ARG A 96 9.89 11.19 -4.42
C ARG A 96 9.96 12.65 -4.00
N LEU A 97 8.81 13.28 -3.85
CA LEU A 97 8.68 14.68 -3.50
C LEU A 97 8.10 14.83 -2.12
N ASP A 98 8.51 15.87 -1.42
CA ASP A 98 7.91 16.25 -0.14
C ASP A 98 7.39 17.68 -0.30
N ILE A 99 6.06 17.83 -0.31
CA ILE A 99 5.42 19.11 -0.50
C ILE A 99 4.55 19.37 0.72
N GLU A 100 4.92 20.38 1.49
CA GLU A 100 4.19 20.75 2.70
C GLU A 100 3.98 19.58 3.67
N GLY A 101 5.00 18.75 3.82
CA GLY A 101 4.94 17.57 4.69
C GLY A 101 4.27 16.35 4.07
N HIS A 102 3.78 16.47 2.84
CA HIS A 102 3.14 15.36 2.14
C HIS A 102 4.11 14.73 1.15
N LYS A 103 4.33 13.44 1.30
CA LYS A 103 5.21 12.70 0.42
C LYS A 103 4.45 12.20 -0.79
N MET A 104 5.04 12.36 -1.96
CA MET A 104 4.44 11.96 -3.23
C MET A 104 5.45 11.26 -4.10
N LEU A 105 4.97 10.32 -4.89
CA LEU A 105 5.75 9.65 -5.92
C LEU A 105 5.22 10.09 -7.28
N ILE A 106 6.13 10.52 -8.15
CA ILE A 106 5.79 10.81 -9.53
C ILE A 106 6.68 9.99 -10.44
N SER A 107 6.09 9.48 -11.50
CA SER A 107 6.86 8.81 -12.54
C SER A 107 7.23 9.84 -13.60
N THR A 108 8.46 9.71 -14.10
CA THR A 108 8.91 10.56 -15.19
C THR A 108 9.01 9.72 -16.43
N ALA A 109 8.49 10.24 -17.54
CA ALA A 109 8.55 9.52 -18.79
C ALA A 109 9.99 9.39 -19.25
N GLN A 110 10.32 8.23 -19.81
CA GLN A 110 11.60 8.02 -20.48
C GLN A 110 11.50 8.60 -21.87
N GLU A 111 12.36 9.53 -22.16
CA GLU A 111 12.44 10.13 -23.49
C GLU A 111 13.31 9.30 -24.42
#